data_7a4bbeeee11b24c4e23be6d5152ce042
#
_entry.id   7a4bbeeee11b24c4e23be6d5152ce042
#
_cell.length_a   1.000
_cell.length_b   1.000
_cell.length_c   1.000
_cell.angle_alpha   90.00
_cell.angle_beta   90.00
_cell.angle_gamma   90.00
#
_symmetry.space_group_name_H-M   'P 1'
#
loop_
_entity.id
_entity.type
_entity.pdbx_description
1 polymer ?
#
loop_
_entity_poly.entity_id
_entity_poly.type
_entity_poly.pdbx_seq_one_letter_code
_entity_poly.pdbx_strand_id
1 'polypeptide(L)'
;LLCAALAAGESRIDGIARSQDMLATMDCIRAMGGACRLEGETAGVTGTGGAVRPNGTYPCRESGSTLRFCIPAALLSGGRAVFTGAPRLMERGVGIYEELLGPRGITVEKTPESVTFSGRLTAGSYTLRGDVSSQFVTGSLLALPLLPEDSTLRVLPPVESRPYIDITLDIMASFGVTVMERERNFFYIPGGQRYGSRCAAVEGDWSNAAFLLALGGGVRVSGLRPDSLQGDRVCREMLRRLERPGAVLDLSACPDLGPVLFAAAAQRCGAVFTGTHRLRIKESDRAAAMAQELAKFGAQVTVEEDRVTVLPRPLHAPNEELEGHNDHRIVMAMAVLCASLGGTIRGAEAVNKSYPDFFRTLRALGLRMDVRP
;
A
#
# COMPACT_ATOMS: atom_id res chain seq x y z
N LEU A 1 1.95 8.25 -10.21
CA LEU A 1 3.18 9.06 -10.30
C LEU A 1 4.32 8.32 -11.01
N LEU A 2 4.61 7.04 -10.71
CA LEU A 2 5.77 6.33 -11.29
C LEU A 2 5.64 6.13 -12.81
N CYS A 3 4.47 5.80 -13.36
CA CYS A 3 4.29 5.76 -14.81
C CYS A 3 4.57 7.13 -15.45
N ALA A 4 4.14 8.23 -14.82
CA ALA A 4 4.45 9.58 -15.24
C ALA A 4 5.96 9.91 -15.15
N ALA A 5 6.64 9.40 -14.11
CA ALA A 5 8.08 9.58 -13.95
C ALA A 5 8.91 8.84 -15.01
N LEU A 6 8.39 7.70 -15.49
CA LEU A 6 9.03 6.92 -16.55
C LEU A 6 8.61 7.37 -17.96
N ALA A 7 7.59 8.21 -18.09
CA ALA A 7 7.13 8.78 -19.35
C ALA A 7 8.09 9.84 -19.90
N ALA A 8 8.04 10.09 -21.19
CA ALA A 8 8.68 11.26 -21.81
C ALA A 8 7.74 12.47 -21.71
N GLY A 9 8.27 13.63 -21.27
CA GLY A 9 7.51 14.87 -21.18
C GLY A 9 6.80 15.07 -19.84
N GLU A 10 5.80 15.96 -19.82
CA GLU A 10 5.10 16.38 -18.60
C GLU A 10 3.72 15.71 -18.48
N SER A 11 3.43 15.19 -17.31
CA SER A 11 2.13 14.64 -16.92
C SER A 11 1.52 15.49 -15.81
N ARG A 12 0.19 15.61 -15.81
CA ARG A 12 -0.59 16.21 -14.73
C ARG A 12 -1.44 15.13 -14.07
N ILE A 13 -1.30 14.98 -12.75
CA ILE A 13 -2.04 13.99 -11.98
C ILE A 13 -2.85 14.72 -10.89
N ASP A 14 -4.17 14.68 -11.00
CA ASP A 14 -5.09 15.30 -10.05
C ASP A 14 -5.55 14.30 -8.98
N GLY A 15 -5.95 14.77 -7.80
CA GLY A 15 -6.43 13.95 -6.68
C GLY A 15 -5.30 13.33 -5.85
N ILE A 16 -4.16 13.99 -5.75
CA ILE A 16 -3.01 13.54 -4.97
C ILE A 16 -3.10 14.04 -3.53
N ALA A 17 -3.20 13.11 -2.58
CA ALA A 17 -3.05 13.44 -1.16
C ALA A 17 -1.58 13.69 -0.79
N ARG A 18 -1.33 14.69 0.07
CA ARG A 18 0.03 15.02 0.52
C ARG A 18 0.47 14.11 1.68
N SER A 19 0.43 12.81 1.48
CA SER A 19 0.88 11.83 2.46
C SER A 19 2.41 11.66 2.46
N GLN A 20 2.97 11.09 3.53
CA GLN A 20 4.41 10.82 3.63
C GLN A 20 4.87 9.84 2.56
N ASP A 21 4.04 8.84 2.21
CA ASP A 21 4.34 7.88 1.14
C ASP A 21 4.40 8.54 -0.23
N MET A 22 3.49 9.50 -0.50
CA MET A 22 3.51 10.27 -1.74
C MET A 22 4.74 11.17 -1.82
N LEU A 23 5.12 11.82 -0.72
CA LEU A 23 6.33 12.64 -0.67
C LEU A 23 7.59 11.80 -0.89
N ALA A 24 7.68 10.60 -0.30
CA ALA A 24 8.78 9.67 -0.54
C ALA A 24 8.88 9.28 -2.03
N THR A 25 7.74 8.99 -2.66
CA THR A 25 7.70 8.69 -4.10
C THR A 25 8.18 9.87 -4.94
N MET A 26 7.77 11.09 -4.61
CA MET A 26 8.22 12.31 -5.31
C MET A 26 9.73 12.53 -5.15
N ASP A 27 10.29 12.27 -3.97
CA ASP A 27 11.73 12.36 -3.74
C ASP A 27 12.49 11.32 -4.57
N CYS A 28 11.97 10.09 -4.66
CA CYS A 28 12.53 9.04 -5.52
C CYS A 28 12.44 9.38 -7.01
N ILE A 29 11.36 10.04 -7.47
CA ILE A 29 11.25 10.54 -8.86
C ILE A 29 12.36 11.54 -9.17
N ARG A 30 12.65 12.47 -8.25
CA ARG A 30 13.76 13.42 -8.40
C ARG A 30 15.12 12.71 -8.43
N ALA A 31 15.30 11.69 -7.60
CA ALA A 31 16.50 10.84 -7.61
C ALA A 31 16.68 10.10 -8.95
N MET A 32 15.60 9.67 -9.58
CA MET A 32 15.60 9.09 -10.94
C MET A 32 16.01 10.06 -12.03
N GLY A 33 16.02 11.37 -11.75
CA GLY A 33 16.31 12.43 -12.74
C GLY A 33 15.08 13.12 -13.32
N GLY A 34 13.89 12.75 -12.88
CA GLY A 34 12.65 13.45 -13.17
C GLY A 34 12.44 14.69 -12.29
N ALA A 35 11.39 15.44 -12.56
CA ALA A 35 10.92 16.52 -11.70
C ALA A 35 9.48 16.25 -11.24
N CYS A 36 9.18 16.62 -10.01
CA CYS A 36 7.83 16.49 -9.48
C CYS A 36 7.50 17.65 -8.57
N ARG A 37 6.36 18.33 -8.85
CA ARG A 37 5.81 19.44 -8.07
C ARG A 37 4.40 19.08 -7.63
N LEU A 38 4.01 19.50 -6.43
CA LEU A 38 2.66 19.31 -5.89
C LEU A 38 2.08 20.69 -5.57
N GLU A 39 0.98 21.03 -6.23
CA GLU A 39 0.21 22.27 -6.05
C GLU A 39 -1.22 21.92 -5.64
N GLY A 40 -1.54 22.12 -4.36
CA GLY A 40 -2.78 21.61 -3.79
C GLY A 40 -2.83 20.08 -3.88
N GLU A 41 -3.82 19.55 -4.58
CA GLU A 41 -4.02 18.11 -4.84
C GLU A 41 -3.59 17.69 -6.26
N THR A 42 -2.86 18.55 -6.99
CA THR A 42 -2.39 18.28 -8.34
C THR A 42 -0.87 18.13 -8.37
N ALA A 43 -0.37 17.02 -8.89
CA ALA A 43 1.05 16.81 -9.14
C ALA A 43 1.38 17.01 -10.62
N GLY A 44 2.34 17.92 -10.90
CA GLY A 44 3.02 18.03 -12.18
C GLY A 44 4.29 17.16 -12.15
N VAL A 45 4.42 16.23 -13.10
CA VAL A 45 5.55 15.29 -13.16
C VAL A 45 6.21 15.41 -14.54
N THR A 46 7.47 15.84 -14.57
CA THR A 46 8.30 15.74 -15.77
C THR A 46 9.11 14.45 -15.68
N GLY A 47 8.81 13.51 -16.55
CA GLY A 47 9.39 12.17 -16.50
C GLY A 47 10.73 12.09 -17.25
N THR A 48 11.38 10.93 -17.11
CA THR A 48 12.74 10.65 -17.63
C THR A 48 12.72 10.04 -19.03
N GLY A 49 11.55 9.63 -19.55
CA GLY A 49 11.46 8.85 -20.79
C GLY A 49 12.13 7.49 -20.71
N GLY A 50 12.28 6.93 -19.50
CA GLY A 50 13.00 5.69 -19.24
C GLY A 50 14.52 5.83 -19.06
N ALA A 51 15.07 7.04 -19.29
CA ALA A 51 16.51 7.33 -19.08
C ALA A 51 16.74 7.71 -17.59
N VAL A 52 16.67 6.72 -16.71
CA VAL A 52 16.84 6.90 -15.26
C VAL A 52 18.29 7.24 -14.95
N ARG A 53 18.51 8.23 -14.07
CA ARG A 53 19.85 8.63 -13.63
C ARG A 53 20.56 7.45 -12.94
N PRO A 54 21.76 7.05 -13.37
CA PRO A 54 22.56 6.04 -12.68
C PRO A 54 23.09 6.59 -11.34
N ASN A 55 23.45 5.68 -10.42
CA ASN A 55 24.07 6.00 -9.13
C ASN A 55 23.22 6.96 -8.25
N GLY A 56 21.91 6.68 -8.16
CA GLY A 56 20.98 7.47 -7.37
C GLY A 56 20.89 7.05 -5.91
N THR A 57 20.53 8.01 -5.04
CA THR A 57 20.08 7.74 -3.66
C THR A 57 18.60 8.03 -3.55
N TYR A 58 17.82 7.04 -3.13
CA TYR A 58 16.36 7.01 -3.13
C TYR A 58 15.82 7.03 -1.70
N PRO A 59 15.37 8.19 -1.18
CA PRO A 59 14.87 8.30 0.19
C PRO A 59 13.43 7.77 0.28
N CYS A 60 13.26 6.53 0.71
CA CYS A 60 11.95 5.86 0.80
C CYS A 60 11.20 6.16 2.10
N ARG A 61 11.82 6.84 3.08
CA ARG A 61 11.23 7.12 4.39
C ARG A 61 10.73 5.83 5.07
N GLU A 62 9.41 5.66 5.22
CA GLU A 62 8.77 4.43 5.73
C GLU A 62 7.95 3.71 4.64
N SER A 63 7.96 4.20 3.39
CA SER A 63 7.11 3.71 2.31
C SER A 63 7.62 2.42 1.68
N GLY A 64 6.98 1.31 2.01
CA GLY A 64 7.29 0.00 1.42
C GLY A 64 6.96 -0.08 -0.08
N SER A 65 5.91 0.59 -0.52
CA SER A 65 5.54 0.66 -1.94
C SER A 65 6.58 1.45 -2.74
N THR A 66 6.98 2.63 -2.26
CA THR A 66 8.01 3.45 -2.90
C THR A 66 9.31 2.66 -3.05
N LEU A 67 9.79 2.01 -1.97
CA LEU A 67 10.99 1.18 -2.00
C LEU A 67 10.91 0.12 -3.10
N ARG A 68 9.86 -0.73 -3.05
CA ARG A 68 9.78 -1.90 -3.93
C ARG A 68 9.46 -1.55 -5.37
N PHE A 69 8.68 -0.49 -5.61
CA PHE A 69 8.38 -0.05 -6.97
C PHE A 69 9.59 0.60 -7.66
N CYS A 70 10.42 1.31 -6.90
CA CYS A 70 11.55 2.04 -7.46
C CYS A 70 12.78 1.17 -7.74
N ILE A 71 12.96 0.03 -7.06
CA ILE A 71 14.18 -0.80 -7.22
C ILE A 71 14.39 -1.24 -8.68
N PRO A 72 13.46 -1.90 -9.38
CA PRO A 72 13.70 -2.30 -10.77
C PRO A 72 13.88 -1.11 -11.71
N ALA A 73 13.12 -0.02 -11.50
CA ALA A 73 13.23 1.19 -12.31
C ALA A 73 14.61 1.86 -12.17
N ALA A 74 15.16 1.92 -10.96
CA ALA A 74 16.48 2.49 -10.70
C ALA A 74 17.63 1.73 -11.39
N LEU A 75 17.41 0.45 -11.69
CA LEU A 75 18.38 -0.43 -12.33
C LEU A 75 18.35 -0.41 -13.87
N LEU A 76 17.41 0.33 -14.49
CA LEU A 76 17.28 0.41 -15.96
C LEU A 76 18.55 0.93 -16.64
N SER A 77 19.16 1.96 -16.06
CA SER A 77 20.39 2.56 -16.62
C SER A 77 21.68 1.92 -16.08
N GLY A 78 21.56 0.98 -15.17
CA GLY A 78 22.69 0.37 -14.48
C GLY A 78 23.31 1.26 -13.40
N GLY A 79 24.39 0.79 -12.78
CA GLY A 79 25.10 1.50 -11.72
C GLY A 79 24.67 1.09 -10.30
N ARG A 80 24.84 2.00 -9.34
CA ARG A 80 24.61 1.78 -7.92
C ARG A 80 23.39 2.57 -7.44
N ALA A 81 22.35 1.87 -7.02
CA ALA A 81 21.12 2.47 -6.49
C ALA A 81 21.03 2.23 -4.97
N VAL A 82 21.08 3.30 -4.18
CA VAL A 82 21.01 3.27 -2.71
C VAL A 82 19.61 3.67 -2.27
N PHE A 83 18.90 2.79 -1.59
CA PHE A 83 17.60 3.06 -1.01
C PHE A 83 17.73 3.23 0.49
N THR A 84 17.33 4.39 1.02
CA THR A 84 17.35 4.68 2.46
C THR A 84 15.95 4.72 3.03
N GLY A 85 15.81 4.33 4.30
CA GLY A 85 14.51 4.35 4.98
C GLY A 85 14.61 4.02 6.46
N ALA A 86 13.49 4.11 7.16
CA ALA A 86 13.42 3.77 8.57
C ALA A 86 13.80 2.31 8.82
N PRO A 87 14.36 1.97 9.99
CA PRO A 87 14.80 0.60 10.31
C PRO A 87 13.72 -0.45 10.07
N ARG A 88 12.49 -0.19 10.47
CA ARG A 88 11.36 -1.11 10.24
C ARG A 88 11.10 -1.38 8.76
N LEU A 89 11.29 -0.39 7.88
CA LEU A 89 11.18 -0.60 6.43
C LEU A 89 12.28 -1.52 5.92
N MET A 90 13.51 -1.33 6.40
CA MET A 90 14.67 -2.16 6.01
C MET A 90 14.51 -3.61 6.51
N GLU A 91 13.98 -3.81 7.72
CA GLU A 91 13.67 -5.13 8.28
C GLU A 91 12.62 -5.90 7.46
N ARG A 92 11.58 -5.21 6.94
CA ARG A 92 10.56 -5.80 6.04
C ARG A 92 11.17 -6.34 4.75
N GLY A 93 12.36 -5.87 4.40
CA GLY A 93 13.26 -6.45 3.44
C GLY A 93 12.83 -6.38 1.98
N VAL A 94 13.78 -6.81 1.16
CA VAL A 94 13.68 -6.87 -0.30
C VAL A 94 14.11 -8.25 -0.83
N GLY A 95 14.04 -9.30 0.00
CA GLY A 95 14.55 -10.65 -0.28
C GLY A 95 14.06 -11.22 -1.61
N ILE A 96 12.82 -10.95 -2.00
CA ILE A 96 12.29 -11.38 -3.31
C ILE A 96 13.12 -10.80 -4.46
N TYR A 97 13.57 -9.54 -4.36
CA TYR A 97 14.45 -8.97 -5.39
C TYR A 97 15.87 -9.51 -5.33
N GLU A 98 16.37 -9.91 -4.16
CA GLU A 98 17.66 -10.58 -4.05
C GLU A 98 17.63 -11.94 -4.77
N GLU A 99 16.58 -12.72 -4.54
CA GLU A 99 16.35 -14.01 -5.23
C GLU A 99 16.15 -13.82 -6.74
N LEU A 100 15.42 -12.78 -7.15
CA LEU A 100 15.07 -12.52 -8.54
C LEU A 100 16.22 -11.96 -9.36
N LEU A 101 17.00 -11.06 -8.79
CA LEU A 101 18.00 -10.24 -9.49
C LEU A 101 19.43 -10.72 -9.28
N GLY A 102 19.73 -11.40 -8.18
CA GLY A 102 21.06 -11.95 -7.87
C GLY A 102 21.60 -12.87 -8.97
N PRO A 103 20.81 -13.86 -9.49
CA PRO A 103 21.25 -14.72 -10.58
C PRO A 103 21.53 -13.98 -11.90
N ARG A 104 21.16 -12.70 -12.00
CA ARG A 104 21.38 -11.82 -13.16
C ARG A 104 22.56 -10.87 -12.98
N GLY A 105 23.40 -11.12 -11.97
CA GLY A 105 24.59 -10.33 -11.70
C GLY A 105 24.33 -8.99 -10.98
N ILE A 106 23.17 -8.80 -10.38
CA ILE A 106 22.87 -7.65 -9.54
C ILE A 106 23.25 -8.00 -8.09
N THR A 107 24.17 -7.23 -7.51
CA THR A 107 24.59 -7.42 -6.11
C THR A 107 23.76 -6.58 -5.17
N VAL A 108 23.57 -7.08 -3.95
CA VAL A 108 22.78 -6.41 -2.91
C VAL A 108 23.60 -6.29 -1.63
N GLU A 109 23.71 -5.08 -1.11
CA GLU A 109 24.34 -4.77 0.16
C GLU A 109 23.32 -4.15 1.10
N LYS A 110 23.29 -4.57 2.37
CA LYS A 110 22.33 -4.10 3.37
C LYS A 110 23.03 -3.49 4.57
N THR A 111 22.42 -2.44 5.07
CA THR A 111 22.69 -1.85 6.38
C THR A 111 21.39 -1.69 7.15
N PRO A 112 21.42 -1.35 8.46
CA PRO A 112 20.18 -1.08 9.20
C PRO A 112 19.31 0.05 8.61
N GLU A 113 19.91 0.98 7.87
CA GLU A 113 19.25 2.19 7.34
C GLU A 113 19.15 2.23 5.82
N SER A 114 19.73 1.26 5.11
CA SER A 114 19.75 1.26 3.65
C SER A 114 19.88 -0.11 3.03
N VAL A 115 19.44 -0.20 1.79
CA VAL A 115 19.75 -1.32 0.90
C VAL A 115 20.29 -0.75 -0.41
N THR A 116 21.39 -1.31 -0.90
CA THR A 116 22.05 -0.92 -2.14
C THR A 116 21.97 -2.05 -3.15
N PHE A 117 21.51 -1.74 -4.34
CA PHE A 117 21.55 -2.61 -5.50
C PHE A 117 22.57 -2.09 -6.49
N SER A 118 23.45 -2.97 -7.00
CA SER A 118 24.47 -2.62 -7.99
C SER A 118 24.41 -3.56 -9.17
N GLY A 119 24.28 -3.01 -10.37
CA GLY A 119 24.15 -3.76 -11.62
C GLY A 119 23.15 -3.10 -12.57
N ARG A 120 22.72 -3.83 -13.58
CA ARG A 120 21.77 -3.37 -14.59
C ARG A 120 20.65 -4.40 -14.77
N LEU A 121 19.42 -3.94 -14.80
CA LEU A 121 18.27 -4.78 -15.13
C LEU A 121 18.36 -5.22 -16.60
N THR A 122 18.14 -6.50 -16.86
CA THR A 122 18.17 -7.10 -18.21
C THR A 122 16.82 -7.72 -18.55
N ALA A 123 16.50 -7.85 -19.82
CA ALA A 123 15.32 -8.57 -20.26
C ALA A 123 15.47 -10.09 -20.05
N GLY A 124 14.36 -10.82 -20.10
CA GLY A 124 14.33 -12.27 -20.03
C GLY A 124 13.20 -12.83 -19.18
N SER A 125 13.32 -14.08 -18.74
CA SER A 125 12.29 -14.77 -17.97
C SER A 125 12.50 -14.58 -16.47
N TYR A 126 11.48 -14.10 -15.78
CA TYR A 126 11.45 -13.87 -14.36
C TYR A 126 10.41 -14.73 -13.68
N THR A 127 10.74 -15.29 -12.53
CA THR A 127 9.81 -16.05 -11.69
C THR A 127 9.93 -15.56 -10.26
N LEU A 128 8.83 -15.18 -9.64
CA LEU A 128 8.80 -14.73 -8.24
C LEU A 128 7.62 -15.34 -7.49
N ARG A 129 7.73 -15.39 -6.17
CA ARG A 129 6.67 -15.86 -5.28
C ARG A 129 5.58 -14.80 -5.12
N GLY A 130 4.31 -15.25 -5.15
CA GLY A 130 3.15 -14.38 -5.02
C GLY A 130 2.63 -14.20 -3.58
N ASP A 131 3.14 -15.00 -2.64
CA ASP A 131 2.67 -15.09 -1.25
C ASP A 131 3.23 -14.00 -0.31
N VAL A 132 4.24 -13.24 -0.75
CA VAL A 132 4.88 -12.23 0.09
C VAL A 132 4.24 -10.84 -0.10
N SER A 133 4.30 -10.29 -1.31
CA SER A 133 3.72 -8.97 -1.62
C SER A 133 3.61 -8.73 -3.11
N SER A 134 2.43 -8.26 -3.55
CA SER A 134 2.20 -7.79 -4.93
C SER A 134 3.10 -6.61 -5.34
N GLN A 135 3.70 -5.90 -4.39
CA GLN A 135 4.59 -4.77 -4.65
C GLN A 135 5.83 -5.15 -5.47
N PHE A 136 6.35 -6.36 -5.29
CA PHE A 136 7.47 -6.88 -6.09
C PHE A 136 7.07 -7.13 -7.55
N VAL A 137 5.84 -7.62 -7.76
CA VAL A 137 5.27 -7.79 -9.10
C VAL A 137 5.10 -6.44 -9.77
N THR A 138 4.47 -5.48 -9.08
CA THR A 138 4.26 -4.10 -9.58
C THR A 138 5.57 -3.44 -9.98
N GLY A 139 6.60 -3.47 -9.12
CA GLY A 139 7.90 -2.86 -9.45
C GLY A 139 8.54 -3.49 -10.68
N SER A 140 8.46 -4.82 -10.83
CA SER A 140 8.97 -5.53 -12.02
C SER A 140 8.18 -5.14 -13.27
N LEU A 141 6.84 -5.15 -13.21
CA LEU A 141 5.98 -4.76 -14.34
C LEU A 141 6.24 -3.33 -14.82
N LEU A 142 6.48 -2.39 -13.89
CA LEU A 142 6.77 -0.99 -14.26
C LEU A 142 8.07 -0.82 -15.06
N ALA A 143 9.09 -1.64 -14.79
CA ALA A 143 10.41 -1.47 -15.37
C ALA A 143 10.66 -2.33 -16.63
N LEU A 144 10.20 -3.58 -16.64
CA LEU A 144 10.52 -4.55 -17.68
C LEU A 144 10.13 -4.11 -19.11
N PRO A 145 8.98 -3.40 -19.34
CA PRO A 145 8.61 -2.95 -20.71
C PRO A 145 9.60 -1.95 -21.34
N LEU A 146 10.39 -1.26 -20.52
CA LEU A 146 11.36 -0.26 -20.96
C LEU A 146 12.68 -0.86 -21.43
N LEU A 147 12.89 -2.15 -21.20
CA LEU A 147 14.07 -2.89 -21.68
C LEU A 147 13.96 -3.13 -23.19
N PRO A 148 15.09 -3.23 -23.92
CA PRO A 148 15.06 -3.35 -25.37
C PRO A 148 14.43 -4.65 -25.89
N GLU A 149 14.51 -5.73 -25.12
CA GLU A 149 14.04 -7.06 -25.48
C GLU A 149 12.82 -7.46 -24.65
N ASP A 150 12.07 -8.45 -25.13
CA ASP A 150 10.89 -8.99 -24.47
C ASP A 150 11.25 -9.68 -23.14
N SER A 151 10.31 -9.62 -22.22
CA SER A 151 10.42 -10.30 -20.93
C SER A 151 9.18 -11.13 -20.61
N THR A 152 9.33 -12.11 -19.73
CA THR A 152 8.21 -12.81 -19.12
C THR A 152 8.29 -12.72 -17.60
N LEU A 153 7.15 -12.64 -16.95
CA LEU A 153 7.06 -12.65 -15.50
C LEU A 153 6.03 -13.68 -15.06
N ARG A 154 6.48 -14.71 -14.36
CA ARG A 154 5.63 -15.73 -13.74
C ARG A 154 5.55 -15.47 -12.25
N VAL A 155 4.33 -15.37 -11.72
CA VAL A 155 4.08 -15.22 -10.29
C VAL A 155 3.54 -16.55 -9.77
N LEU A 156 4.30 -17.20 -8.88
CA LEU A 156 3.96 -18.50 -8.32
C LEU A 156 2.83 -18.37 -7.30
N PRO A 157 1.85 -19.29 -7.30
CA PRO A 157 0.80 -19.31 -6.31
C PRO A 157 1.31 -19.69 -4.90
N PRO A 158 0.58 -19.30 -3.83
CA PRO A 158 -0.61 -18.46 -3.89
C PRO A 158 -0.27 -17.01 -4.27
N VAL A 159 -1.14 -16.36 -5.08
CA VAL A 159 -0.96 -14.95 -5.44
C VAL A 159 -1.94 -14.11 -4.64
N GLU A 160 -1.40 -13.46 -3.65
CA GLU A 160 -2.17 -12.61 -2.76
C GLU A 160 -2.20 -11.16 -3.23
N SER A 161 -3.25 -10.44 -2.81
CA SER A 161 -3.44 -9.04 -3.20
C SER A 161 -3.41 -8.85 -4.72
N ARG A 162 -3.96 -9.77 -5.48
CA ARG A 162 -4.08 -9.72 -6.95
C ARG A 162 -4.67 -8.40 -7.45
N PRO A 163 -5.67 -7.79 -6.81
CA PRO A 163 -6.23 -6.51 -7.25
C PRO A 163 -5.19 -5.40 -7.44
N TYR A 164 -4.11 -5.38 -6.65
CA TYR A 164 -3.04 -4.38 -6.84
C TYR A 164 -2.22 -4.60 -8.12
N ILE A 165 -2.11 -5.86 -8.57
CA ILE A 165 -1.50 -6.17 -9.87
C ILE A 165 -2.41 -5.69 -10.99
N ASP A 166 -3.73 -5.91 -10.87
CA ASP A 166 -4.73 -5.48 -11.85
C ASP A 166 -4.76 -3.95 -11.98
N ILE A 167 -4.71 -3.21 -10.87
CA ILE A 167 -4.54 -1.74 -10.86
C ILE A 167 -3.25 -1.33 -11.59
N THR A 168 -2.15 -2.04 -11.35
CA THR A 168 -0.87 -1.74 -12.00
C THR A 168 -0.99 -1.88 -13.52
N LEU A 169 -1.57 -2.98 -13.99
CA LEU A 169 -1.75 -3.24 -15.43
C LEU A 169 -2.66 -2.20 -16.08
N ASP A 170 -3.76 -1.82 -15.43
CA ASP A 170 -4.69 -0.81 -15.92
C ASP A 170 -4.02 0.58 -16.04
N ILE A 171 -3.28 0.99 -15.01
CA ILE A 171 -2.56 2.27 -15.04
C ILE A 171 -1.46 2.24 -16.10
N MET A 172 -0.67 1.15 -16.24
CA MET A 172 0.33 1.02 -17.28
C MET A 172 -0.29 1.12 -18.68
N ALA A 173 -1.40 0.42 -18.91
CA ALA A 173 -2.16 0.51 -20.16
C ALA A 173 -2.64 1.94 -20.44
N SER A 174 -3.11 2.63 -19.41
CA SER A 174 -3.52 4.03 -19.52
C SER A 174 -2.37 4.96 -19.93
N PHE A 175 -1.11 4.64 -19.61
CA PHE A 175 0.10 5.35 -20.04
C PHE A 175 0.72 4.77 -21.34
N GLY A 176 -0.02 3.91 -22.06
CA GLY A 176 0.37 3.39 -23.37
C GLY A 176 1.29 2.18 -23.35
N VAL A 177 1.49 1.55 -22.19
CA VAL A 177 2.32 0.33 -22.04
C VAL A 177 1.44 -0.90 -21.93
N THR A 178 1.72 -1.89 -22.77
CA THR A 178 0.95 -3.13 -22.86
C THR A 178 1.69 -4.28 -22.20
N VAL A 179 1.00 -5.01 -21.35
CA VAL A 179 1.41 -6.28 -20.75
C VAL A 179 0.31 -7.30 -21.03
N MET A 180 0.66 -8.47 -21.53
CA MET A 180 -0.30 -9.52 -21.87
C MET A 180 -0.26 -10.65 -20.84
N GLU A 181 -1.35 -10.87 -20.13
CA GLU A 181 -1.49 -12.06 -19.31
C GLU A 181 -1.88 -13.24 -20.20
N ARG A 182 -0.95 -14.16 -20.46
CA ARG A 182 -1.15 -15.35 -21.33
C ARG A 182 -1.87 -16.47 -20.61
N GLU A 183 -1.50 -16.68 -19.35
CA GLU A 183 -2.12 -17.60 -18.40
C GLU A 183 -2.25 -16.84 -17.08
N ARG A 184 -3.09 -17.30 -16.18
CA ARG A 184 -3.26 -16.64 -14.88
C ARG A 184 -1.92 -16.47 -14.18
N ASN A 185 -1.55 -15.22 -13.89
CA ASN A 185 -0.30 -14.81 -13.23
C ASN A 185 0.98 -15.10 -14.05
N PHE A 186 0.83 -15.28 -15.37
CA PHE A 186 1.94 -15.35 -16.32
C PHE A 186 1.83 -14.23 -17.34
N PHE A 187 2.73 -13.28 -17.23
CA PHE A 187 2.75 -12.05 -18.01
C PHE A 187 3.83 -12.10 -19.10
N TYR A 188 3.43 -11.86 -20.35
CA TYR A 188 4.34 -11.57 -21.44
C TYR A 188 4.43 -10.05 -21.60
N ILE A 189 5.63 -9.53 -21.63
CA ILE A 189 5.96 -8.12 -21.56
C ILE A 189 6.82 -7.77 -22.77
N PRO A 190 6.23 -7.24 -23.86
CA PRO A 190 7.02 -6.75 -24.98
C PRO A 190 8.01 -5.69 -24.54
N GLY A 191 9.23 -5.78 -25.04
CA GLY A 191 10.29 -4.82 -24.80
C GLY A 191 10.19 -3.58 -25.68
N GLY A 192 11.09 -2.64 -25.50
CA GLY A 192 11.20 -1.43 -26.30
C GLY A 192 10.03 -0.44 -26.17
N GLN A 193 9.13 -0.67 -25.23
CA GLN A 193 7.98 0.20 -24.99
C GLN A 193 8.38 1.51 -24.30
N ARG A 194 7.48 2.49 -24.35
CA ARG A 194 7.66 3.79 -23.69
C ARG A 194 6.35 4.24 -23.09
N TYR A 195 6.42 4.74 -21.85
CA TYR A 195 5.30 5.42 -21.25
C TYR A 195 5.04 6.77 -21.91
N GLY A 196 3.79 7.06 -22.24
CA GLY A 196 3.35 8.36 -22.73
C GLY A 196 2.93 9.29 -21.59
N SER A 197 3.32 10.56 -21.65
CA SER A 197 2.83 11.57 -20.70
C SER A 197 1.34 11.84 -20.89
N ARG A 198 0.63 12.17 -19.80
CA ARG A 198 -0.81 12.39 -19.86
C ARG A 198 -1.36 13.21 -18.67
N CYS A 199 -2.59 13.69 -18.83
CA CYS A 199 -3.43 14.12 -17.72
C CYS A 199 -4.23 12.92 -17.20
N ALA A 200 -4.20 12.70 -15.88
CA ALA A 200 -4.95 11.65 -15.22
C ALA A 200 -5.48 12.13 -13.86
N ALA A 201 -6.57 11.55 -13.40
CA ALA A 201 -7.09 11.77 -12.05
C ALA A 201 -7.02 10.45 -11.26
N VAL A 202 -6.64 10.55 -9.99
CA VAL A 202 -6.65 9.43 -9.07
C VAL A 202 -8.09 9.25 -8.56
N GLU A 203 -8.59 8.03 -8.57
CA GLU A 203 -9.90 7.71 -7.99
C GLU A 203 -9.84 7.72 -6.46
N GLY A 204 -11.02 7.84 -5.80
CA GLY A 204 -11.11 7.75 -4.34
C GLY A 204 -10.59 6.42 -3.81
N ASP A 205 -9.89 6.48 -2.68
CA ASP A 205 -9.28 5.34 -2.03
C ASP A 205 -10.29 4.57 -1.17
N TRP A 206 -10.65 3.37 -1.62
CA TRP A 206 -11.55 2.47 -0.91
C TRP A 206 -11.01 2.00 0.44
N SER A 207 -9.70 1.89 0.57
CA SER A 207 -9.04 1.47 1.79
C SER A 207 -9.22 2.51 2.90
N ASN A 208 -8.97 3.80 2.59
CA ASN A 208 -9.19 4.90 3.53
C ASN A 208 -10.69 5.15 3.76
N ALA A 209 -11.51 5.03 2.72
CA ALA A 209 -12.96 5.19 2.81
C ALA A 209 -13.60 4.17 3.76
N ALA A 210 -13.04 2.97 3.90
CA ALA A 210 -13.55 1.93 4.78
C ALA A 210 -13.65 2.39 6.25
N PHE A 211 -12.72 3.22 6.72
CA PHE A 211 -12.75 3.78 8.08
C PHE A 211 -13.93 4.73 8.27
N LEU A 212 -14.20 5.58 7.28
CA LEU A 212 -15.35 6.50 7.32
C LEU A 212 -16.68 5.74 7.21
N LEU A 213 -16.74 4.72 6.36
CA LEU A 213 -17.93 3.87 6.23
C LEU A 213 -18.21 3.04 7.49
N ALA A 214 -17.16 2.64 8.22
CA ALA A 214 -17.29 1.89 9.46
C ALA A 214 -17.92 2.72 10.61
N LEU A 215 -17.81 4.05 10.57
CA LEU A 215 -18.49 4.94 11.52
C LEU A 215 -20.02 4.77 11.51
N GLY A 216 -20.59 4.35 10.36
CA GLY A 216 -22.04 4.23 10.22
C GLY A 216 -22.73 5.58 10.19
N GLY A 217 -23.91 5.69 10.86
CA GLY A 217 -24.60 6.99 11.06
C GLY A 217 -25.00 7.73 9.78
N GLY A 218 -25.08 7.04 8.63
CA GLY A 218 -25.44 7.68 7.37
C GLY A 218 -24.27 8.39 6.67
N VAL A 219 -23.03 8.18 7.10
CA VAL A 219 -21.84 8.73 6.42
C VAL A 219 -21.82 8.30 4.96
N ARG A 220 -21.70 9.29 4.07
CA ARG A 220 -21.57 9.09 2.62
C ARG A 220 -20.19 9.53 2.17
N VAL A 221 -19.49 8.66 1.45
CA VAL A 221 -18.19 8.96 0.85
C VAL A 221 -18.39 9.12 -0.66
N SER A 222 -18.05 10.30 -1.18
CA SER A 222 -18.05 10.62 -2.62
C SER A 222 -16.71 10.32 -3.25
N GLY A 223 -16.65 10.25 -4.59
CA GLY A 223 -15.43 10.02 -5.35
C GLY A 223 -14.99 8.55 -5.45
N LEU A 224 -15.72 7.63 -4.82
CA LEU A 224 -15.48 6.20 -4.94
C LEU A 224 -16.15 5.63 -6.19
N ARG A 225 -15.40 4.91 -7.01
CA ARG A 225 -15.93 4.25 -8.20
C ARG A 225 -16.47 2.86 -7.85
N PRO A 226 -17.74 2.54 -8.20
CA PRO A 226 -18.29 1.19 -7.97
C PRO A 226 -17.61 0.09 -8.79
N ASP A 227 -17.07 0.44 -9.95
CA ASP A 227 -16.34 -0.42 -10.89
C ASP A 227 -14.83 -0.42 -10.66
N SER A 228 -14.36 0.15 -9.54
CA SER A 228 -12.95 0.21 -9.19
C SER A 228 -12.29 -1.16 -9.16
N LEU A 229 -11.04 -1.24 -9.60
CA LEU A 229 -10.18 -2.43 -9.48
C LEU A 229 -9.59 -2.59 -8.07
N GLN A 230 -9.78 -1.61 -7.18
CA GLN A 230 -9.30 -1.72 -5.80
C GLN A 230 -9.99 -2.89 -5.09
N GLY A 231 -9.20 -3.84 -4.56
CA GLY A 231 -9.73 -4.98 -3.81
C GLY A 231 -10.54 -4.55 -2.59
N ASP A 232 -10.14 -3.45 -1.97
CA ASP A 232 -10.76 -2.90 -0.77
C ASP A 232 -12.19 -2.38 -0.97
N ARG A 233 -12.68 -2.25 -2.21
CA ARG A 233 -14.10 -1.92 -2.49
C ARG A 233 -15.09 -2.92 -1.86
N VAL A 234 -14.64 -4.14 -1.56
CA VAL A 234 -15.43 -5.17 -0.87
C VAL A 234 -15.78 -4.77 0.57
N CYS A 235 -15.16 -3.72 1.12
CA CYS A 235 -15.42 -3.25 2.49
C CYS A 235 -16.90 -2.99 2.76
N ARG A 236 -17.68 -2.46 1.80
CA ARG A 236 -19.11 -2.23 1.96
C ARG A 236 -19.87 -3.51 2.25
N GLU A 237 -19.59 -4.56 1.49
CA GLU A 237 -20.24 -5.86 1.68
C GLU A 237 -19.75 -6.52 2.96
N MET A 238 -18.46 -6.44 3.26
CA MET A 238 -17.91 -6.99 4.50
C MET A 238 -18.51 -6.30 5.73
N LEU A 239 -18.59 -4.97 5.75
CA LEU A 239 -19.24 -4.21 6.83
C LEU A 239 -20.71 -4.59 7.01
N ARG A 240 -21.46 -4.81 5.91
CA ARG A 240 -22.84 -5.27 5.96
C ARG A 240 -22.97 -6.69 6.53
N ARG A 241 -22.03 -7.59 6.21
CA ARG A 241 -22.00 -8.96 6.76
C ARG A 241 -21.74 -8.99 8.25
N LEU A 242 -21.00 -8.02 8.78
CA LEU A 242 -20.74 -7.89 10.22
C LEU A 242 -21.99 -7.51 11.05
N GLU A 243 -23.08 -7.08 10.42
CA GLU A 243 -24.36 -6.79 11.10
C GLU A 243 -25.10 -8.06 11.51
N ARG A 244 -24.63 -9.23 11.09
CA ARG A 244 -25.23 -10.54 11.41
C ARG A 244 -24.19 -11.46 12.05
N PRO A 245 -24.61 -12.32 13.00
CA PRO A 245 -23.71 -13.31 13.60
C PRO A 245 -23.18 -14.31 12.56
N GLY A 246 -22.01 -14.89 12.86
CA GLY A 246 -21.44 -15.99 12.07
C GLY A 246 -20.72 -15.54 10.79
N ALA A 247 -20.36 -14.26 10.64
CA ALA A 247 -19.60 -13.80 9.50
C ALA A 247 -18.21 -14.44 9.45
N VAL A 248 -17.85 -14.99 8.28
CA VAL A 248 -16.49 -15.44 7.95
C VAL A 248 -16.01 -14.63 6.75
N LEU A 249 -14.91 -13.88 6.90
CA LEU A 249 -14.41 -12.91 5.93
C LEU A 249 -12.95 -13.24 5.58
N ASP A 250 -12.67 -13.36 4.27
CA ASP A 250 -11.31 -13.58 3.76
C ASP A 250 -10.62 -12.24 3.46
N LEU A 251 -9.44 -12.03 4.04
CA LEU A 251 -8.62 -10.83 3.88
C LEU A 251 -7.43 -11.00 2.92
N SER A 252 -7.25 -12.16 2.30
CA SER A 252 -6.10 -12.45 1.45
C SER A 252 -5.95 -11.46 0.28
N ALA A 253 -7.06 -10.99 -0.31
CA ALA A 253 -7.07 -10.00 -1.39
C ALA A 253 -7.08 -8.53 -0.89
N CYS A 254 -7.46 -8.28 0.36
CA CYS A 254 -7.67 -6.93 0.93
C CYS A 254 -7.14 -6.83 2.39
N PRO A 255 -5.88 -7.20 2.66
CA PRO A 255 -5.33 -7.26 4.03
C PRO A 255 -5.37 -5.90 4.75
N ASP A 256 -5.39 -4.82 4.00
CA ASP A 256 -5.41 -3.47 4.54
C ASP A 256 -6.75 -3.10 5.19
N LEU A 257 -7.81 -3.85 4.93
CA LEU A 257 -9.09 -3.73 5.63
C LEU A 257 -9.11 -4.40 7.01
N GLY A 258 -8.11 -5.25 7.34
CA GLY A 258 -8.08 -6.00 8.61
C GLY A 258 -8.38 -5.13 9.83
N PRO A 259 -7.60 -4.07 10.13
CA PRO A 259 -7.80 -3.24 11.30
C PRO A 259 -9.20 -2.65 11.44
N VAL A 260 -9.73 -2.04 10.38
CA VAL A 260 -11.07 -1.43 10.43
C VAL A 260 -12.18 -2.48 10.57
N LEU A 261 -12.03 -3.66 9.95
CA LEU A 261 -13.00 -4.73 10.06
C LEU A 261 -12.97 -5.41 11.42
N PHE A 262 -11.81 -5.53 12.06
CA PHE A 262 -11.71 -6.03 13.44
C PHE A 262 -12.41 -5.09 14.41
N ALA A 263 -12.19 -3.77 14.28
CA ALA A 263 -12.88 -2.75 15.05
C ALA A 263 -14.40 -2.81 14.83
N ALA A 264 -14.84 -2.88 13.59
CA ALA A 264 -16.25 -2.98 13.25
C ALA A 264 -16.90 -4.29 13.73
N ALA A 265 -16.18 -5.42 13.69
CA ALA A 265 -16.65 -6.70 14.21
C ALA A 265 -16.83 -6.65 15.73
N ALA A 266 -15.90 -6.01 16.45
CA ALA A 266 -16.00 -5.84 17.89
C ALA A 266 -17.23 -5.01 18.30
N GLN A 267 -17.58 -3.97 17.53
CA GLN A 267 -18.77 -3.14 17.78
C GLN A 267 -20.10 -3.82 17.40
N ARG A 268 -20.04 -4.91 16.60
CA ARG A 268 -21.23 -5.55 16.02
C ARG A 268 -21.37 -6.99 16.52
N CYS A 269 -21.52 -7.92 15.62
CA CYS A 269 -21.82 -9.33 15.94
C CYS A 269 -20.60 -10.26 16.01
N GLY A 270 -19.39 -9.68 16.01
CA GLY A 270 -18.17 -10.48 15.92
C GLY A 270 -17.97 -11.06 14.50
N ALA A 271 -16.82 -11.69 14.26
CA ALA A 271 -16.53 -12.39 13.02
C ALA A 271 -15.30 -13.28 13.14
N VAL A 272 -15.14 -14.19 12.17
CA VAL A 272 -13.90 -14.92 11.89
C VAL A 272 -13.28 -14.34 10.60
N PHE A 273 -11.99 -14.03 10.66
CA PHE A 273 -11.22 -13.55 9.53
C PHE A 273 -10.17 -14.58 9.15
N THR A 274 -10.04 -14.87 7.85
CA THR A 274 -9.02 -15.77 7.27
C THR A 274 -8.10 -14.98 6.35
N GLY A 275 -6.99 -15.56 5.89
CA GLY A 275 -6.01 -14.84 5.06
C GLY A 275 -5.30 -13.72 5.82
N THR A 276 -5.06 -13.92 7.13
CA THR A 276 -4.57 -12.87 8.03
C THR A 276 -3.05 -12.91 8.26
N HIS A 277 -2.35 -13.96 7.83
CA HIS A 277 -0.92 -14.17 8.10
C HIS A 277 -0.05 -12.97 7.66
N ARG A 278 -0.40 -12.28 6.56
CA ARG A 278 0.35 -11.12 6.08
C ARG A 278 0.20 -9.86 6.92
N LEU A 279 -0.76 -9.80 7.82
CA LEU A 279 -0.91 -8.67 8.74
C LEU A 279 0.30 -8.51 9.66
N ARG A 280 1.04 -9.61 9.91
CA ARG A 280 2.24 -9.62 10.75
C ARG A 280 3.45 -8.91 10.15
N ILE A 281 3.51 -8.82 8.83
CA ILE A 281 4.65 -8.26 8.07
C ILE A 281 4.39 -6.87 7.49
N LYS A 282 3.37 -6.19 8.00
CA LYS A 282 3.03 -4.81 7.63
C LYS A 282 3.86 -3.80 8.46
N GLU A 283 3.42 -2.56 8.53
CA GLU A 283 4.04 -1.48 9.31
C GLU A 283 4.21 -1.87 10.79
N SER A 284 3.21 -2.57 11.31
CA SER A 284 3.22 -3.28 12.60
C SER A 284 2.79 -4.74 12.38
N ASP A 285 2.85 -5.57 13.41
CA ASP A 285 2.02 -6.78 13.45
C ASP A 285 0.57 -6.35 13.74
N ARG A 286 -0.17 -6.06 12.64
CA ARG A 286 -1.53 -5.51 12.73
C ARG A 286 -2.50 -6.41 13.47
N ALA A 287 -2.35 -7.73 13.38
CA ALA A 287 -3.22 -8.68 14.06
C ALA A 287 -3.00 -8.62 15.58
N ALA A 288 -1.74 -8.68 16.02
CA ALA A 288 -1.38 -8.58 17.43
C ALA A 288 -1.70 -7.20 18.00
N ALA A 289 -1.35 -6.12 17.29
CA ALA A 289 -1.63 -4.75 17.71
C ALA A 289 -3.14 -4.51 17.90
N MET A 290 -3.96 -4.91 16.92
CA MET A 290 -5.41 -4.78 17.05
C MET A 290 -5.98 -5.62 18.18
N ALA A 291 -5.49 -6.84 18.41
CA ALA A 291 -5.94 -7.65 19.54
C ALA A 291 -5.63 -6.99 20.89
N GLN A 292 -4.44 -6.42 21.02
CA GLN A 292 -4.01 -5.67 22.21
C GLN A 292 -4.89 -4.44 22.45
N GLU A 293 -5.09 -3.62 21.42
CA GLU A 293 -5.83 -2.37 21.58
C GLU A 293 -7.35 -2.60 21.77
N LEU A 294 -7.92 -3.58 21.06
CA LEU A 294 -9.32 -3.94 21.24
C LEU A 294 -9.63 -4.51 22.62
N ALA A 295 -8.67 -5.21 23.25
CA ALA A 295 -8.83 -5.71 24.62
C ALA A 295 -9.04 -4.60 25.63
N LYS A 296 -8.46 -3.40 25.42
CA LYS A 296 -8.67 -2.22 26.29
C LYS A 296 -10.12 -1.72 26.27
N PHE A 297 -10.88 -2.03 25.22
CA PHE A 297 -12.32 -1.78 25.12
C PHE A 297 -13.18 -2.93 25.66
N GLY A 298 -12.57 -4.01 26.16
CA GLY A 298 -13.27 -5.22 26.60
C GLY A 298 -13.59 -6.21 25.50
N ALA A 299 -13.09 -6.01 24.28
CA ALA A 299 -13.26 -6.99 23.21
C ALA A 299 -12.41 -8.24 23.43
N GLN A 300 -12.91 -9.37 22.97
CA GLN A 300 -12.18 -10.63 23.01
C GLN A 300 -11.74 -11.01 21.59
N VAL A 301 -10.42 -10.98 21.36
CA VAL A 301 -9.79 -11.27 20.06
C VAL A 301 -8.80 -12.42 20.22
N THR A 302 -8.91 -13.41 19.36
CA THR A 302 -7.96 -14.53 19.27
C THR A 302 -7.21 -14.43 17.95
N VAL A 303 -5.88 -14.45 18.01
CA VAL A 303 -4.99 -14.38 16.84
C VAL A 303 -4.28 -15.73 16.68
N GLU A 304 -4.53 -16.39 15.57
CA GLU A 304 -3.88 -17.61 15.12
C GLU A 304 -2.98 -17.32 13.91
N GLU A 305 -2.32 -18.31 13.36
CA GLU A 305 -1.35 -18.13 12.27
C GLU A 305 -1.95 -17.44 11.05
N ASP A 306 -3.09 -17.88 10.56
CA ASP A 306 -3.80 -17.32 9.40
C ASP A 306 -5.29 -17.04 9.70
N ARG A 307 -5.62 -16.81 10.97
CA ARG A 307 -6.98 -16.54 11.41
C ARG A 307 -6.99 -15.51 12.54
N VAL A 308 -7.96 -14.61 12.49
CA VAL A 308 -8.32 -13.75 13.62
C VAL A 308 -9.80 -13.93 13.91
N THR A 309 -10.12 -14.20 15.17
CA THR A 309 -11.51 -14.34 15.65
C THR A 309 -11.82 -13.21 16.61
N VAL A 310 -12.85 -12.42 16.29
CA VAL A 310 -13.39 -11.37 17.16
C VAL A 310 -14.72 -11.85 17.69
N LEU A 311 -14.82 -12.05 19.01
CA LEU A 311 -16.07 -12.46 19.63
C LEU A 311 -16.93 -11.26 20.00
N PRO A 312 -18.26 -11.33 19.84
CA PRO A 312 -19.16 -10.26 20.26
C PRO A 312 -19.16 -10.14 21.78
N ARG A 313 -18.81 -8.97 22.30
CA ARG A 313 -18.79 -8.63 23.72
C ARG A 313 -19.29 -7.21 23.92
N PRO A 314 -19.93 -6.90 25.05
CA PRO A 314 -20.18 -5.51 25.41
C PRO A 314 -18.87 -4.74 25.50
N LEU A 315 -18.78 -3.64 24.77
CA LEU A 315 -17.63 -2.76 24.79
C LEU A 315 -17.84 -1.61 25.78
N HIS A 316 -16.75 -1.08 26.30
CA HIS A 316 -16.71 0.09 27.20
C HIS A 316 -15.62 1.06 26.75
N ALA A 317 -15.61 2.26 27.30
CA ALA A 317 -14.51 3.20 27.11
C ALA A 317 -13.20 2.58 27.64
N PRO A 318 -12.07 2.77 26.95
CA PRO A 318 -10.80 2.19 27.39
C PRO A 318 -10.34 2.87 28.69
N ASN A 319 -9.80 2.08 29.61
CA ASN A 319 -9.24 2.57 30.89
C ASN A 319 -7.80 3.06 30.75
N GLU A 320 -7.18 2.80 29.61
CA GLU A 320 -5.78 3.12 29.29
C GLU A 320 -5.70 3.85 27.97
N GLU A 321 -4.60 4.58 27.76
CA GLU A 321 -4.31 5.16 26.45
C GLU A 321 -4.12 4.05 25.42
N LEU A 322 -4.65 4.30 24.22
CA LEU A 322 -4.48 3.42 23.06
C LEU A 322 -3.15 3.75 22.38
N GLU A 323 -2.44 2.72 21.92
CA GLU A 323 -1.18 2.89 21.20
C GLU A 323 -1.39 2.78 19.70
N GLY A 324 -0.88 3.75 18.95
CA GLY A 324 -0.98 3.77 17.47
C GLY A 324 -0.01 2.82 16.77
N HIS A 325 0.93 2.21 17.49
CA HIS A 325 1.93 1.26 16.97
C HIS A 325 2.68 1.76 15.74
N ASN A 326 2.83 3.07 15.59
CA ASN A 326 3.36 3.71 14.38
C ASN A 326 2.71 3.20 13.07
N ASP A 327 1.41 2.83 13.14
CA ASP A 327 0.63 2.32 12.00
C ASP A 327 -0.67 3.11 11.85
N HIS A 328 -0.78 3.81 10.72
CA HIS A 328 -1.93 4.66 10.39
C HIS A 328 -3.26 3.89 10.42
N ARG A 329 -3.27 2.60 10.07
CA ARG A 329 -4.50 1.80 10.05
C ARG A 329 -4.94 1.40 11.45
N ILE A 330 -4.00 1.19 12.36
CA ILE A 330 -4.32 0.98 13.79
C ILE A 330 -4.94 2.25 14.36
N VAL A 331 -4.27 3.41 14.17
CA VAL A 331 -4.78 4.71 14.63
C VAL A 331 -6.19 4.98 14.10
N MET A 332 -6.41 4.81 12.80
CA MET A 332 -7.72 5.07 12.19
C MET A 332 -8.80 4.09 12.69
N ALA A 333 -8.46 2.81 12.89
CA ALA A 333 -9.39 1.83 13.44
C ALA A 333 -9.78 2.13 14.88
N MET A 334 -8.81 2.53 15.72
CA MET A 334 -9.09 2.95 17.08
C MET A 334 -9.93 4.22 17.12
N ALA A 335 -9.68 5.18 16.23
CA ALA A 335 -10.49 6.40 16.14
C ALA A 335 -11.96 6.11 15.78
N VAL A 336 -12.23 5.09 14.97
CA VAL A 336 -13.61 4.63 14.70
C VAL A 336 -14.30 4.15 15.98
N LEU A 337 -13.60 3.39 16.83
CA LEU A 337 -14.15 2.97 18.14
C LEU A 337 -14.32 4.15 19.11
N CYS A 338 -13.30 5.01 19.20
CA CYS A 338 -13.34 6.18 20.05
C CYS A 338 -14.47 7.16 19.67
N ALA A 339 -14.91 7.17 18.41
CA ALA A 339 -16.04 7.99 17.98
C ALA A 339 -17.33 7.72 18.74
N SER A 340 -17.53 6.49 19.23
CA SER A 340 -18.72 6.09 20.02
C SER A 340 -18.42 5.88 21.49
N LEU A 341 -17.23 5.45 21.85
CA LEU A 341 -16.88 5.01 23.20
C LEU A 341 -15.97 5.99 23.93
N GLY A 342 -15.38 6.96 23.21
CA GLY A 342 -14.32 7.81 23.76
C GLY A 342 -12.97 7.10 23.84
N GLY A 343 -11.94 7.83 24.25
CA GLY A 343 -10.58 7.31 24.41
C GLY A 343 -9.51 8.30 23.98
N THR A 344 -8.26 7.99 24.30
CA THR A 344 -7.08 8.76 23.90
C THR A 344 -6.17 7.86 23.10
N ILE A 345 -5.67 8.33 21.96
CA ILE A 345 -4.76 7.58 21.06
C ILE A 345 -3.41 8.29 21.06
N ARG A 346 -2.36 7.58 21.46
CA ARG A 346 -0.97 8.00 21.33
C ARG A 346 -0.44 7.62 19.95
N GLY A 347 0.48 8.43 19.40
CA GLY A 347 1.06 8.18 18.06
C GLY A 347 0.06 8.43 16.93
N ALA A 348 -0.90 9.32 17.15
CA ALA A 348 -1.96 9.65 16.20
C ALA A 348 -1.43 10.25 14.88
N GLU A 349 -0.22 10.84 14.89
CA GLU A 349 0.48 11.38 13.72
C GLU A 349 0.79 10.31 12.66
N ALA A 350 0.74 9.04 13.01
CA ALA A 350 0.94 7.95 12.05
C ALA A 350 -0.04 8.01 10.87
N VAL A 351 -1.22 8.65 11.01
CA VAL A 351 -2.16 8.87 9.89
C VAL A 351 -1.54 9.67 8.75
N ASN A 352 -0.51 10.48 9.00
CA ASN A 352 0.19 11.25 7.99
C ASN A 352 0.89 10.40 6.92
N LYS A 353 1.05 9.10 7.18
CA LYS A 353 1.63 8.15 6.21
C LYS A 353 0.74 7.99 4.99
N SER A 354 -0.58 7.91 5.17
CA SER A 354 -1.54 7.67 4.09
C SER A 354 -2.72 8.63 4.04
N TYR A 355 -3.23 9.12 5.18
CA TYR A 355 -4.40 9.98 5.26
C TYR A 355 -4.18 11.17 6.23
N PRO A 356 -3.37 12.18 5.85
CA PRO A 356 -3.04 13.32 6.73
C PRO A 356 -4.26 14.08 7.25
N ASP A 357 -5.32 14.17 6.45
CA ASP A 357 -6.54 14.89 6.78
C ASP A 357 -7.57 14.07 7.56
N PHE A 358 -7.23 12.87 8.01
CA PHE A 358 -8.18 11.96 8.64
C PHE A 358 -8.91 12.60 9.84
N PHE A 359 -8.19 13.16 10.78
CA PHE A 359 -8.79 13.81 11.96
C PHE A 359 -9.54 15.10 11.60
N ARG A 360 -9.09 15.85 10.58
CA ARG A 360 -9.82 17.00 10.06
C ARG A 360 -11.17 16.54 9.47
N THR A 361 -11.17 15.44 8.74
CA THR A 361 -12.38 14.83 8.18
C THR A 361 -13.34 14.39 9.28
N LEU A 362 -12.85 13.73 10.34
CA LEU A 362 -13.69 13.32 11.47
C LEU A 362 -14.32 14.53 12.20
N ARG A 363 -13.57 15.62 12.38
CA ARG A 363 -14.14 16.88 12.93
C ARG A 363 -15.23 17.47 12.05
N ALA A 364 -15.02 17.46 10.72
CA ALA A 364 -16.03 17.93 9.76
C ALA A 364 -17.31 17.09 9.78
N LEU A 365 -17.20 15.80 10.15
CA LEU A 365 -18.35 14.92 10.40
C LEU A 365 -19.03 15.15 11.76
N GLY A 366 -18.52 16.09 12.57
CA GLY A 366 -19.12 16.46 13.86
C GLY A 366 -18.54 15.74 15.08
N LEU A 367 -17.47 14.95 14.92
CA LEU A 367 -16.82 14.28 16.03
C LEU A 367 -16.00 15.28 16.86
N ARG A 368 -16.19 15.25 18.17
CA ARG A 368 -15.44 16.09 19.13
C ARG A 368 -14.13 15.41 19.45
N MET A 369 -13.01 16.10 19.24
CA MET A 369 -11.69 15.59 19.55
C MET A 369 -10.68 16.71 19.73
N ASP A 370 -9.72 16.49 20.61
CA ASP A 370 -8.54 17.31 20.81
C ASP A 370 -7.33 16.55 20.26
N VAL A 371 -6.54 17.21 19.43
CA VAL A 371 -5.23 16.69 18.97
C VAL A 371 -4.17 17.50 19.72
N ARG A 372 -3.40 16.81 20.55
CA ARG A 372 -2.27 17.40 21.27
C ARG A 372 -0.98 17.05 20.53
N PRO A 373 -0.03 17.97 20.48
CA PRO A 373 1.28 17.76 19.86
C PRO A 373 2.11 16.72 20.63
#